data_151d08fbad7e1be0437377a5d8d8aaec
#
_entry.id   151d08fbad7e1be0437377a5d8d8aaec
#
_cell.length_a   1.000
_cell.length_b   1.000
_cell.length_c   1.000
_cell.angle_alpha   90.00
_cell.angle_beta   90.00
_cell.angle_gamma   90.00
#
_symmetry.space_group_name_H-M   'P 1'
#
loop_
_entity.id
_entity.type
_entity.pdbx_description
1 polymer ?
#
loop_
_entity_poly.entity_id
_entity_poly.type
_entity_poly.pdbx_seq_one_letter_code
_entity_poly.pdbx_strand_id
1 'polypeptide(L)'
;MNRLRLPLASVPLIAIAWAAYAHNAICDCFDNGDDTITCEGGFSDGAKAVGVPLRVLDTAGKVLVDGKMSDKSDFTFPKPKVDYRVQFDAGQGHVVTIDGRDIEQ
;
A
#
# COMPACT_ATOMS: atom_id res chain seq x y z
N MET A 1 13.84 40.38 38.90
CA MET A 1 13.59 40.15 38.43
C MET A 1 13.25 39.29 37.79
N ASN A 2 13.11 39.07 37.58
CA ASN A 2 12.71 38.45 36.98
C ASN A 2 12.46 37.59 36.33
N ARG A 3 12.28 37.41 36.14
CA ARG A 3 11.98 36.83 35.61
C ARG A 3 11.63 35.96 34.93
N LEU A 4 11.43 35.75 34.60
CA LEU A 4 11.06 35.03 33.99
C LEU A 4 10.75 34.28 33.33
N ARG A 5 10.61 34.18 33.20
CA ARG A 5 10.33 33.63 32.65
C ARG A 5 10.08 32.72 32.01
N LEU A 6 9.88 32.46 31.66
CA LEU A 6 9.62 31.68 31.05
C LEU A 6 9.22 30.86 30.50
N PRO A 7 9.00 30.63 30.18
CA PRO A 7 8.64 29.78 29.68
C PRO A 7 8.36 29.09 28.95
N LEU A 8 8.01 29.07 28.58
CA LEU A 8 7.68 28.52 28.00
C LEU A 8 7.43 27.72 27.38
N ALA A 9 7.32 27.54 27.00
CA ALA A 9 7.10 26.94 26.48
C ALA A 9 6.86 26.05 25.86
N SER A 10 6.60 25.66 25.59
CA SER A 10 6.37 24.98 25.07
C SER A 10 6.13 24.16 24.46
N VAL A 11 5.92 23.79 23.87
CA VAL A 11 5.94 23.03 23.37
C VAL A 11 5.31 22.19 22.74
N PRO A 12 4.75 21.98 22.41
CA PRO A 12 3.99 21.24 21.89
C PRO A 12 4.01 20.62 20.68
N LEU A 13 4.30 20.38 20.15
CA LEU A 13 4.48 19.84 19.06
C LEU A 13 4.20 18.53 18.82
N ILE A 14 3.99 17.80 19.54
CA ILE A 14 3.87 16.52 19.39
C ILE A 14 2.71 16.04 18.69
N ALA A 15 1.69 16.69 18.64
CA ALA A 15 0.46 16.25 18.13
C ALA A 15 0.49 15.74 16.71
N ILE A 16 1.54 16.02 16.02
CA ILE A 16 1.58 15.65 14.68
C ILE A 16 1.87 14.25 14.38
N ALA A 17 2.64 13.62 15.16
CA ALA A 17 3.18 12.33 14.85
C ALA A 17 2.13 11.26 14.64
N TRP A 18 1.05 11.29 15.39
CA TRP A 18 0.14 10.17 15.32
C TRP A 18 -0.81 10.21 14.16
N ALA A 19 -0.87 11.31 13.45
CA ALA A 19 -1.68 11.34 12.25
C ALA A 19 -1.23 10.33 11.23
N ALA A 20 0.04 9.96 11.24
CA ALA A 20 0.57 9.00 10.29
C ALA A 20 0.05 7.60 10.52
N TYR A 21 -0.55 7.31 11.66
CA TYR A 21 -1.05 5.98 11.93
C TYR A 21 -2.51 5.81 11.57
N ALA A 22 -3.14 6.82 10.99
CA ALA A 22 -4.54 6.75 10.68
C ALA A 22 -4.85 5.83 9.50
N HIS A 23 -3.84 5.50 8.69
CA HIS A 23 -4.06 4.78 7.45
C HIS A 23 -3.18 3.55 7.40
N ASN A 24 -3.78 2.37 7.33
CA ASN A 24 -3.06 1.16 7.00
C ASN A 24 -3.38 0.79 5.56
N ALA A 25 -2.35 0.43 4.80
CA ALA A 25 -2.54 -0.01 3.43
C ALA A 25 -3.15 -1.42 3.43
N ILE A 26 -4.13 -1.63 2.58
CA ILE A 26 -4.82 -2.91 2.46
C ILE A 26 -4.85 -3.27 0.99
N CYS A 27 -4.51 -4.51 0.67
CA CYS A 27 -4.60 -5.01 -0.69
C CYS A 27 -4.95 -6.47 -0.66
N ASP A 28 -5.99 -6.83 -1.41
CA ASP A 28 -6.41 -8.20 -1.59
C ASP A 28 -6.42 -8.52 -3.08
N CYS A 29 -5.94 -9.69 -3.43
CA CYS A 29 -5.92 -10.15 -4.81
C CYS A 29 -6.67 -11.46 -4.93
N PHE A 30 -7.28 -11.68 -6.07
CA PHE A 30 -7.98 -12.93 -6.33
C PHE A 30 -7.82 -13.33 -7.79
N ASP A 31 -7.87 -14.63 -8.01
CA ASP A 31 -7.73 -15.24 -9.32
C ASP A 31 -9.13 -15.27 -9.98
N ASN A 32 -9.24 -14.67 -11.15
CA ASN A 32 -10.53 -14.57 -11.83
C ASN A 32 -10.94 -15.84 -12.55
N GLY A 33 -10.04 -16.83 -12.62
CA GLY A 33 -10.35 -18.10 -13.29
C GLY A 33 -10.21 -18.06 -14.80
N ASP A 34 -9.72 -16.96 -15.35
CA ASP A 34 -9.57 -16.76 -16.79
C ASP A 34 -8.13 -16.35 -17.14
N ASP A 35 -7.17 -16.76 -16.33
CA ASP A 35 -5.76 -16.41 -16.47
C ASP A 35 -5.47 -14.94 -16.18
N THR A 36 -6.35 -14.29 -15.43
CA THR A 36 -6.07 -12.95 -14.92
C THR A 36 -6.24 -12.90 -13.40
N ILE A 37 -5.55 -11.95 -12.80
CA ILE A 37 -5.61 -11.67 -11.37
C ILE A 37 -6.11 -10.24 -11.21
N THR A 38 -7.02 -10.02 -10.27
CA THR A 38 -7.46 -8.68 -9.90
C THR A 38 -7.06 -8.40 -8.46
N CYS A 39 -6.49 -7.24 -8.22
CA CYS A 39 -6.16 -6.77 -6.88
C CYS A 39 -7.00 -5.54 -6.58
N GLU A 40 -7.50 -5.47 -5.36
CA GLU A 40 -8.26 -4.33 -4.86
C GLU A 40 -7.48 -3.72 -3.71
N GLY A 41 -7.29 -2.43 -3.73
CA GLY A 41 -6.51 -1.74 -2.72
C GLY A 41 -7.30 -0.65 -2.03
N GLY A 42 -6.77 -0.21 -0.92
CA GLY A 42 -7.38 0.87 -0.15
C GLY A 42 -6.65 1.08 1.14
N PHE A 43 -7.30 1.80 2.03
CA PHE A 43 -6.75 2.14 3.33
C PHE A 43 -7.77 1.86 4.42
N SER A 44 -7.29 1.62 5.62
CA SER A 44 -8.14 1.23 6.75
C SER A 44 -9.16 2.29 7.13
N ASP A 45 -8.95 3.54 6.74
CA ASP A 45 -9.90 4.61 6.98
C ASP A 45 -10.94 4.75 5.86
N GLY A 46 -10.92 3.84 4.88
CA GLY A 46 -11.86 3.88 3.77
C GLY A 46 -11.39 4.67 2.57
N ALA A 47 -10.22 5.29 2.64
CA ALA A 47 -9.72 6.05 1.51
C ALA A 47 -9.38 5.11 0.35
N LYS A 48 -9.60 5.59 -0.86
CA LYS A 48 -9.27 4.84 -2.07
C LYS A 48 -7.78 4.91 -2.37
N ALA A 49 -7.30 3.92 -3.09
CA ALA A 49 -5.89 3.82 -3.46
C ALA A 49 -5.65 4.20 -4.92
N VAL A 50 -6.36 5.19 -5.41
CA VAL A 50 -6.23 5.64 -6.82
C VAL A 50 -4.79 6.03 -7.12
N GLY A 51 -4.23 5.47 -8.18
CA GLY A 51 -2.87 5.83 -8.63
C GLY A 51 -1.75 5.20 -7.82
N VAL A 52 -2.06 4.41 -6.83
CA VAL A 52 -1.02 3.74 -6.02
C VAL A 52 -0.32 2.69 -6.88
N PRO A 53 1.01 2.67 -6.90
CA PRO A 53 1.75 1.68 -7.69
C PRO A 53 1.47 0.26 -7.26
N LEU A 54 1.32 -0.62 -8.24
CA LEU A 54 1.22 -2.06 -8.02
C LEU A 54 2.20 -2.73 -8.97
N ARG A 55 3.09 -3.56 -8.43
CA ARG A 55 4.08 -4.27 -9.23
C ARG A 55 3.95 -5.75 -8.99
N VAL A 56 4.19 -6.50 -10.04
CA VAL A 56 4.29 -7.96 -9.96
C VAL A 56 5.73 -8.31 -10.25
N LEU A 57 6.33 -9.09 -9.34
CA LEU A 57 7.75 -9.40 -9.40
C LEU A 57 7.92 -10.91 -9.42
N ASP A 58 8.95 -11.40 -10.11
CA ASP A 58 9.30 -12.81 -10.00
C ASP A 58 10.16 -13.05 -8.76
N THR A 59 10.60 -14.29 -8.56
CA THR A 59 11.37 -14.65 -7.36
C THR A 59 12.76 -14.01 -7.33
N ALA A 60 13.26 -13.55 -8.47
CA ALA A 60 14.53 -12.85 -8.53
C ALA A 60 14.39 -11.34 -8.39
N GLY A 61 13.16 -10.87 -8.23
CA GLY A 61 12.90 -9.44 -8.08
C GLY A 61 12.72 -8.69 -9.39
N LYS A 62 12.66 -9.43 -10.52
CA LYS A 62 12.42 -8.79 -11.80
C LYS A 62 10.97 -8.36 -11.89
N VAL A 63 10.74 -7.15 -12.35
CA VAL A 63 9.38 -6.62 -12.51
C VAL A 63 8.75 -7.23 -13.76
N LEU A 64 7.65 -7.95 -13.55
CA LEU A 64 6.89 -8.57 -14.63
C LEU A 64 5.75 -7.65 -15.08
N VAL A 65 5.17 -6.93 -14.15
CA VAL A 65 4.08 -5.97 -14.43
C VAL A 65 4.33 -4.74 -13.56
N ASP A 66 4.21 -3.57 -14.16
CA ASP A 66 4.35 -2.32 -13.45
C ASP A 66 3.13 -1.47 -13.77
N GLY A 67 2.27 -1.26 -12.80
CA GLY A 67 1.02 -0.56 -13.00
C GLY A 67 0.64 0.32 -11.84
N LYS A 68 -0.55 0.88 -11.95
CA LYS A 68 -1.11 1.74 -10.91
C LYS A 68 -2.58 1.39 -10.73
N MET A 69 -3.06 1.50 -9.50
CA MET A 69 -4.45 1.25 -9.21
C MET A 69 -5.32 2.24 -9.98
N SER A 70 -6.42 1.76 -10.49
CA SER A 70 -7.38 2.56 -11.25
C SER A 70 -8.14 3.53 -10.34
N ASP A 71 -9.02 4.32 -10.93
CA ASP A 71 -9.89 5.21 -10.16
C ASP A 71 -10.91 4.46 -9.32
N LYS A 72 -11.01 3.15 -9.51
CA LYS A 72 -11.84 2.27 -8.67
C LYS A 72 -11.01 1.52 -7.64
N SER A 73 -9.75 1.88 -7.50
CA SER A 73 -8.82 1.26 -6.55
C SER A 73 -8.59 -0.21 -6.86
N ASP A 74 -8.56 -0.59 -8.12
CA ASP A 74 -8.30 -1.95 -8.54
C ASP A 74 -7.29 -1.98 -9.68
N PHE A 75 -6.76 -3.17 -9.94
CA PHE A 75 -5.86 -3.39 -11.06
C PHE A 75 -5.91 -4.86 -11.44
N THR A 76 -6.05 -5.14 -12.73
CA THR A 76 -6.09 -6.50 -13.24
C THR A 76 -4.89 -6.73 -14.15
N PHE A 77 -4.25 -7.87 -14.00
CA PHE A 77 -3.07 -8.21 -14.80
C PHE A 77 -3.12 -9.68 -15.21
N PRO A 78 -2.41 -10.05 -16.29
CA PRO A 78 -2.33 -11.44 -16.70
C PRO A 78 -1.62 -12.26 -15.64
N LYS A 79 -2.16 -13.42 -15.30
CA LYS A 79 -1.55 -14.29 -14.31
C LYS A 79 -0.19 -14.76 -14.82
N PRO A 80 0.90 -14.49 -14.09
CA PRO A 80 2.21 -14.94 -14.51
C PRO A 80 2.30 -16.45 -14.55
N LYS A 81 3.15 -16.97 -15.44
CA LYS A 81 3.36 -18.42 -15.58
C LYS A 81 4.55 -18.91 -14.77
N VAL A 82 5.08 -18.04 -13.94
CA VAL A 82 6.18 -18.34 -13.02
C VAL A 82 5.76 -17.93 -11.63
N ASP A 83 6.49 -18.37 -10.62
CA ASP A 83 6.22 -17.94 -9.25
C ASP A 83 6.41 -16.41 -9.17
N TYR A 84 5.51 -15.76 -8.46
CA TYR A 84 5.50 -14.30 -8.40
C TYR A 84 4.96 -13.82 -7.07
N ARG A 85 5.18 -12.55 -6.81
CA ARG A 85 4.55 -11.84 -5.71
C ARG A 85 4.04 -10.49 -6.20
N VAL A 86 3.01 -10.01 -5.56
CA VAL A 86 2.41 -8.71 -5.84
C VAL A 86 2.87 -7.74 -4.77
N GLN A 87 3.25 -6.55 -5.17
CA GLN A 87 3.68 -5.51 -4.26
C GLN A 87 2.83 -4.26 -4.47
N PHE A 88 2.00 -3.97 -3.49
CA PHE A 88 1.18 -2.77 -3.46
C PHE A 88 1.95 -1.73 -2.66
N ASP A 89 2.42 -0.70 -3.32
CA ASP A 89 3.35 0.26 -2.73
C ASP A 89 2.66 1.60 -2.50
N ALA A 90 2.08 1.74 -1.33
CA ALA A 90 1.41 2.97 -0.94
C ALA A 90 2.34 3.94 -0.23
N GLY A 91 3.66 3.72 -0.37
CA GLY A 91 4.65 4.62 0.20
C GLY A 91 5.38 4.00 1.36
N GLN A 92 6.33 4.73 1.89
CA GLN A 92 7.20 4.25 2.95
C GLN A 92 6.39 3.83 4.16
N GLY A 93 6.58 2.61 4.61
CA GLY A 93 5.83 2.06 5.74
C GLY A 93 4.45 1.55 5.38
N HIS A 94 4.06 1.61 4.11
CA HIS A 94 2.73 1.20 3.65
C HIS A 94 2.83 0.30 2.42
N VAL A 95 3.69 -0.70 2.48
CA VAL A 95 3.86 -1.66 1.40
C VAL A 95 3.22 -2.98 1.81
N VAL A 96 2.35 -3.51 0.96
CA VAL A 96 1.73 -4.82 1.16
C VAL A 96 2.29 -5.76 0.10
N THR A 97 2.79 -6.90 0.53
CA THR A 97 3.32 -7.92 -0.37
C THR A 97 2.47 -9.17 -0.25
N ILE A 98 2.04 -9.70 -1.38
CA ILE A 98 1.21 -10.88 -1.46
C ILE A 98 1.92 -11.93 -2.31
N ASP A 99 2.14 -13.11 -1.74
CA ASP A 99 2.72 -14.23 -2.48
C ASP A 99 1.67 -14.75 -3.46
N GLY A 100 2.07 -14.96 -4.70
CA GLY A 100 1.13 -15.46 -5.71
C GLY A 100 0.52 -16.81 -5.35
N ARG A 101 1.22 -17.61 -4.54
CA ARG A 101 0.70 -18.91 -4.11
C ARG A 101 -0.49 -18.78 -3.16
N ASP A 102 -0.65 -17.62 -2.55
CA ASP A 102 -1.74 -17.39 -1.60
C ASP A 102 -2.97 -16.76 -2.26
N ILE A 103 -2.90 -16.51 -3.57
CA ILE A 103 -4.01 -15.89 -4.28
C ILE A 103 -4.94 -16.99 -4.79
N GLU A 104 -6.20 -16.91 -4.39
CA GLU A 104 -7.23 -17.90 -4.70
C GLU A 104 -8.38 -17.28 -5.48
N GLN A 105 -9.19 -18.15 -6.01
CA GLN A 105 -10.40 -17.70 -6.70
C GLN A 105 -11.48 -17.21 -5.74
#